data_226b5e4df84ccf081c95198f0daada98
#
_entry.id   226b5e4df84ccf081c95198f0daada98
#
_cell.length_a   1.000
_cell.length_b   1.000
_cell.length_c   1.000
_cell.angle_alpha   90.00
_cell.angle_beta   90.00
_cell.angle_gamma   90.00
#
_symmetry.space_group_name_H-M   'P 1'
#
loop_
_entity.id
_entity.type
_entity.pdbx_description
1 polymer ?
#
loop_
_entity_poly.entity_id
_entity_poly.type
_entity_poly.pdbx_seq_one_letter_code
_entity_poly.pdbx_strand_id
1 'polypeptide(L)'
;MEFGFWILCFNILMLPYRDSRITTIAIVVFFLLVLGYAYFEARGLLYGPRISLSSKTTEVHNQFVEIKGTAERISSLSMNGKQISVTEDGAFNELYLLSPGLNRIILDATDKYGRRRSQVVQIVYTPLTDSTGSTSLTASSSPQTTTSSSTPAVAQ
;
A
#
# COMPACT_ATOMS: atom_id res chain seq x y z
N MET A 1 13.14 33.53 22.43
CA MET A 1 14.22 32.86 23.22
C MET A 1 15.44 32.57 22.35
N GLU A 2 15.83 33.49 21.47
CA GLU A 2 16.87 33.29 20.44
C GLU A 2 18.21 33.97 20.80
N PHE A 3 18.27 34.76 21.86
CA PHE A 3 19.48 35.54 22.21
C PHE A 3 20.54 34.78 22.99
N GLY A 4 20.20 33.66 23.65
CA GLY A 4 21.12 32.89 24.45
C GLY A 4 22.18 32.12 23.68
N PHE A 5 21.83 31.67 22.48
CA PHE A 5 22.72 30.84 21.66
C PHE A 5 23.86 31.65 21.02
N TRP A 6 23.58 32.90 20.63
CA TRP A 6 24.58 33.81 20.06
C TRP A 6 25.66 34.23 21.06
N ILE A 7 25.28 34.42 22.33
CA ILE A 7 26.21 34.80 23.40
C ILE A 7 27.17 33.65 23.75
N LEU A 8 26.69 32.40 23.71
CA LEU A 8 27.50 31.21 23.95
C LEU A 8 28.52 30.98 22.82
N CYS A 9 28.14 31.16 21.57
CA CYS A 9 29.03 31.08 20.42
C CYS A 9 30.11 32.18 20.44
N PHE A 10 29.77 33.41 20.87
CA PHE A 10 30.70 34.53 20.88
C PHE A 10 31.74 34.42 22.01
N ASN A 11 31.36 33.80 23.15
CA ASN A 11 32.31 33.59 24.25
C ASN A 11 33.33 32.46 24.00
N ILE A 12 32.98 31.48 23.18
CA ILE A 12 33.90 30.39 22.79
C ILE A 12 34.99 30.89 21.84
N LEU A 13 34.69 31.96 21.08
CA LEU A 13 35.66 32.52 20.12
C LEU A 13 36.73 33.44 20.76
N MET A 14 36.54 33.87 22.01
CA MET A 14 37.46 34.76 22.75
C MET A 14 38.31 34.04 23.79
N LEU A 15 38.42 32.69 23.77
CA LEU A 15 39.36 32.01 24.62
C LEU A 15 40.80 32.36 24.20
N PRO A 16 41.64 32.89 25.11
CA PRO A 16 43.01 33.19 24.80
C PRO A 16 43.72 31.90 24.41
N TYR A 17 44.22 31.87 23.18
CA TYR A 17 45.01 30.81 22.59
C TYR A 17 46.25 30.50 23.44
N ARG A 18 46.14 29.49 24.30
CA ARG A 18 47.29 28.99 25.09
C ARG A 18 47.65 27.54 24.81
N ASP A 19 46.73 26.75 24.27
CA ASP A 19 47.05 25.37 23.83
C ASP A 19 46.29 25.04 22.55
N SER A 20 46.96 25.11 21.43
CA SER A 20 46.46 24.79 20.08
C SER A 20 45.76 23.44 20.00
N ARG A 21 46.16 22.47 20.81
CA ARG A 21 45.61 21.11 20.83
C ARG A 21 44.21 21.06 21.43
N ILE A 22 43.96 21.77 22.52
CA ILE A 22 42.65 21.79 23.20
C ILE A 22 41.62 22.46 22.31
N THR A 23 41.97 23.58 21.68
CA THR A 23 41.09 24.30 20.75
C THR A 23 40.76 23.43 19.53
N THR A 24 41.74 22.73 18.97
CA THR A 24 41.53 21.82 17.85
C THR A 24 40.62 20.67 18.24
N ILE A 25 40.80 20.05 19.39
CA ILE A 25 39.96 18.99 19.92
C ILE A 25 38.52 19.50 20.12
N ALA A 26 38.34 20.68 20.71
CA ALA A 26 37.02 21.28 20.93
C ALA A 26 36.27 21.54 19.60
N ILE A 27 36.98 22.05 18.60
CA ILE A 27 36.41 22.26 17.25
C ILE A 27 36.00 20.92 16.62
N VAL A 28 36.84 19.90 16.67
CA VAL A 28 36.54 18.58 16.11
C VAL A 28 35.33 17.96 16.80
N VAL A 29 35.26 18.01 18.13
CA VAL A 29 34.11 17.51 18.90
C VAL A 29 32.85 18.27 18.54
N PHE A 30 32.91 19.60 18.41
CA PHE A 30 31.78 20.41 17.99
C PHE A 30 31.29 20.01 16.61
N PHE A 31 32.16 19.86 15.61
CA PHE A 31 31.76 19.42 14.27
C PHE A 31 31.17 17.99 14.28
N LEU A 32 31.72 17.09 15.09
CA LEU A 32 31.14 15.73 15.21
C LEU A 32 29.72 15.77 15.80
N LEU A 33 29.49 16.62 16.80
CA LEU A 33 28.12 16.80 17.35
C LEU A 33 27.17 17.41 16.36
N VAL A 34 27.58 18.44 15.61
CA VAL A 34 26.76 19.07 14.58
C VAL A 34 26.45 18.09 13.46
N LEU A 35 27.42 17.33 12.99
CA LEU A 35 27.21 16.30 11.95
C LEU A 35 26.30 15.18 12.46
N GLY A 36 26.51 14.73 13.72
CA GLY A 36 25.65 13.74 14.35
C GLY A 36 24.19 14.21 14.46
N TYR A 37 23.98 15.45 14.88
CA TYR A 37 22.66 16.06 14.94
C TYR A 37 22.04 16.21 13.55
N ALA A 38 22.80 16.74 12.58
CA ALA A 38 22.34 16.88 11.20
C ALA A 38 21.96 15.53 10.58
N TYR A 39 22.75 14.49 10.82
CA TYR A 39 22.42 13.13 10.37
C TYR A 39 21.14 12.60 11.03
N PHE A 40 20.97 12.85 12.33
CA PHE A 40 19.76 12.41 13.05
C PHE A 40 18.50 13.09 12.50
N GLU A 41 18.57 14.40 12.23
CA GLU A 41 17.46 15.15 11.64
C GLU A 41 17.19 14.73 10.19
N ALA A 42 18.26 14.52 9.41
CA ALA A 42 18.17 14.11 8.01
C ALA A 42 17.65 12.67 7.82
N ARG A 43 17.67 11.82 8.85
CA ARG A 43 17.17 10.43 8.75
C ARG A 43 15.74 10.35 8.23
N GLY A 44 14.85 11.23 8.69
CA GLY A 44 13.47 11.30 8.23
C GLY A 44 13.36 11.63 6.74
N LEU A 45 14.31 12.42 6.23
CA LEU A 45 14.36 12.81 4.82
C LEU A 45 15.00 11.74 3.93
N LEU A 46 15.96 10.98 4.45
CA LEU A 46 16.70 9.96 3.69
C LEU A 46 15.89 8.68 3.47
N TYR A 47 15.09 8.29 4.47
CA TYR A 47 14.28 7.07 4.40
C TYR A 47 12.84 7.43 4.05
N GLY A 48 12.44 7.15 2.80
CA GLY A 48 11.07 7.35 2.30
C GLY A 48 10.03 6.43 2.94
N PRO A 49 8.79 6.47 2.46
CA PRO A 49 7.71 5.62 2.94
C PRO A 49 8.06 4.14 2.74
N ARG A 50 7.67 3.28 3.69
CA ARG A 50 7.87 1.85 3.64
C ARG A 50 6.53 1.14 3.80
N ILE A 51 6.26 0.18 2.91
CA ILE A 51 5.11 -0.70 2.99
C ILE A 51 5.63 -2.11 3.24
N SER A 52 5.11 -2.78 4.25
CA SER A 52 5.38 -4.18 4.56
C SER A 52 4.05 -4.94 4.62
N LEU A 53 3.90 -5.94 3.77
CA LEU A 53 2.72 -6.80 3.75
C LEU A 53 2.92 -7.99 4.67
N SER A 54 1.96 -8.23 5.53
CA SER A 54 1.98 -9.36 6.46
C SER A 54 1.58 -10.68 5.78
N SER A 55 0.79 -10.60 4.71
CA SER A 55 0.30 -11.76 3.97
C SER A 55 0.80 -11.72 2.53
N LYS A 56 1.61 -12.71 2.16
CA LYS A 56 2.08 -12.95 0.79
C LYS A 56 1.29 -14.12 0.19
N THR A 57 -0.04 -14.06 0.28
CA THR A 57 -0.90 -15.10 -0.25
C THR A 57 -0.94 -14.97 -1.77
N THR A 58 -0.50 -16.01 -2.48
CA THR A 58 -0.42 -16.02 -3.95
C THR A 58 -1.66 -16.62 -4.57
N GLU A 59 -2.34 -17.54 -3.90
CA GLU A 59 -3.53 -18.24 -4.39
C GLU A 59 -4.59 -18.35 -3.30
N VAL A 60 -5.84 -18.05 -3.67
CA VAL A 60 -6.99 -18.08 -2.76
C VAL A 60 -8.21 -18.64 -3.47
N HIS A 61 -9.06 -19.35 -2.71
CA HIS A 61 -10.32 -19.91 -3.17
C HIS A 61 -11.54 -19.09 -2.71
N ASN A 62 -11.32 -18.12 -1.82
CA ASN A 62 -12.36 -17.21 -1.36
C ASN A 62 -12.35 -15.94 -2.20
N GLN A 63 -13.55 -15.48 -2.57
CA GLN A 63 -13.73 -14.25 -3.34
C GLN A 63 -13.30 -13.00 -2.56
N PHE A 64 -13.37 -13.04 -1.22
CA PHE A 64 -12.94 -11.96 -0.37
C PHE A 64 -11.57 -12.28 0.23
N VAL A 65 -10.64 -11.36 0.11
CA VAL A 65 -9.32 -11.44 0.73
C VAL A 65 -9.09 -10.21 1.60
N GLU A 66 -8.54 -10.45 2.77
CA GLU A 66 -8.14 -9.41 3.71
C GLU A 66 -6.66 -9.07 3.49
N ILE A 67 -6.39 -7.84 3.08
CA ILE A 67 -5.03 -7.35 2.83
C ILE A 67 -4.56 -6.61 4.07
N LYS A 68 -3.60 -7.22 4.77
CA LYS A 68 -3.01 -6.70 6.01
C LYS A 68 -1.55 -6.34 5.80
N GLY A 69 -1.16 -5.27 6.46
CA GLY A 69 0.23 -4.85 6.44
C GLY A 69 0.51 -3.69 7.37
N THR A 70 1.73 -3.22 7.29
CA THR A 70 2.17 -2.01 7.98
C THR A 70 2.77 -1.04 6.98
N ALA A 71 2.45 0.23 7.15
CA ALA A 71 2.96 1.32 6.35
C ALA A 71 3.58 2.37 7.27
N GLU A 72 4.89 2.52 7.20
CA GLU A 72 5.65 3.43 8.05
C GLU A 72 6.00 4.71 7.32
N ARG A 73 6.02 5.82 8.07
CA ARG A 73 6.42 7.15 7.55
C ARG A 73 5.57 7.62 6.37
N ILE A 74 4.27 7.39 6.47
CA ILE A 74 3.30 7.78 5.45
C ILE A 74 2.41 8.92 5.97
N SER A 75 1.92 9.72 5.05
CA SER A 75 0.84 10.69 5.26
C SER A 75 -0.48 10.14 4.73
N SER A 76 -0.43 9.36 3.65
CA SER A 76 -1.60 8.72 3.07
C SER A 76 -1.24 7.39 2.43
N LEU A 77 -2.19 6.45 2.44
CA LEU A 77 -2.11 5.15 1.78
C LEU A 77 -3.34 4.99 0.89
N SER A 78 -3.13 4.57 -0.34
CA SER A 78 -4.21 4.23 -1.26
C SER A 78 -4.04 2.83 -1.82
N MET A 79 -5.15 2.16 -2.09
CA MET A 79 -5.22 0.86 -2.74
C MET A 79 -6.04 0.97 -4.01
N ASN A 80 -5.43 0.69 -5.16
CA ASN A 80 -6.04 0.88 -6.49
C ASN A 80 -6.65 2.29 -6.67
N GLY A 81 -6.01 3.32 -6.10
CA GLY A 81 -6.47 4.70 -6.15
C GLY A 81 -7.51 5.09 -5.08
N LYS A 82 -8.07 4.14 -4.33
CA LYS A 82 -8.95 4.40 -3.19
C LYS A 82 -8.12 4.61 -1.93
N GLN A 83 -8.32 5.73 -1.23
CA GLN A 83 -7.64 5.97 0.05
C GLN A 83 -8.16 5.01 1.11
N ILE A 84 -7.24 4.41 1.87
CA ILE A 84 -7.53 3.48 2.96
C ILE A 84 -7.03 4.05 4.29
N SER A 85 -7.71 3.66 5.36
CA SER A 85 -7.38 4.08 6.71
C SER A 85 -6.18 3.28 7.24
N VAL A 86 -5.29 3.99 7.94
CA VAL A 86 -4.13 3.42 8.60
C VAL A 86 -4.19 3.81 10.06
N THR A 87 -3.92 2.89 10.97
CA THR A 87 -3.85 3.17 12.40
C THR A 87 -2.61 4.00 12.76
N GLU A 88 -2.57 4.55 13.97
CA GLU A 88 -1.41 5.33 14.46
C GLU A 88 -0.11 4.51 14.44
N ASP A 89 -0.20 3.20 14.67
CA ASP A 89 0.92 2.26 14.59
C ASP A 89 1.34 1.92 13.16
N GLY A 90 0.65 2.51 12.17
CA GLY A 90 0.93 2.26 10.76
C GLY A 90 0.29 0.97 10.23
N ALA A 91 -0.51 0.25 10.99
CA ALA A 91 -1.17 -0.95 10.53
C ALA A 91 -2.38 -0.61 9.65
N PHE A 92 -2.59 -1.39 8.61
CA PHE A 92 -3.79 -1.32 7.77
C PHE A 92 -4.37 -2.70 7.55
N ASN A 93 -5.67 -2.72 7.36
CA ASN A 93 -6.45 -3.92 7.11
C ASN A 93 -7.63 -3.55 6.22
N GLU A 94 -7.65 -4.04 4.98
CA GLU A 94 -8.68 -3.75 4.00
C GLU A 94 -9.17 -5.04 3.36
N LEU A 95 -10.49 -5.15 3.28
CA LEU A 95 -11.15 -6.27 2.60
C LEU A 95 -11.27 -5.97 1.10
N TYR A 96 -10.77 -6.85 0.27
CA TYR A 96 -10.78 -6.71 -1.17
C TYR A 96 -11.56 -7.84 -1.85
N LEU A 97 -12.42 -7.45 -2.80
CA LEU A 97 -13.19 -8.38 -3.61
C LEU A 97 -12.39 -8.78 -4.86
N LEU A 98 -12.11 -10.06 -4.99
CA LEU A 98 -11.36 -10.62 -6.11
C LEU A 98 -12.27 -11.01 -7.27
N SER A 99 -11.81 -10.75 -8.48
CA SER A 99 -12.38 -11.32 -9.70
C SER A 99 -11.73 -12.67 -10.01
N PRO A 100 -12.43 -13.62 -10.64
CA PRO A 100 -11.85 -14.89 -11.06
C PRO A 100 -10.58 -14.67 -11.92
N GLY A 101 -9.52 -15.41 -11.63
CA GLY A 101 -8.22 -15.29 -12.27
C GLY A 101 -7.24 -14.37 -11.54
N LEU A 102 -6.33 -13.75 -12.27
CA LEU A 102 -5.26 -12.91 -11.73
C LEU A 102 -5.76 -11.51 -11.36
N ASN A 103 -5.65 -11.18 -10.09
CA ASN A 103 -5.94 -9.85 -9.56
C ASN A 103 -4.63 -9.13 -9.25
N ARG A 104 -4.53 -7.87 -9.68
CA ARG A 104 -3.40 -7.00 -9.41
C ARG A 104 -3.87 -5.85 -8.52
N ILE A 105 -3.29 -5.77 -7.33
CA ILE A 105 -3.61 -4.76 -6.34
C ILE A 105 -2.39 -3.86 -6.18
N ILE A 106 -2.58 -2.56 -6.34
CA ILE A 106 -1.53 -1.55 -6.25
C ILE A 106 -1.73 -0.77 -4.97
N LEU A 107 -0.73 -0.79 -4.10
CA LEU A 107 -0.67 -0.01 -2.88
C LEU A 107 0.29 1.16 -3.09
N ASP A 108 -0.22 2.38 -2.99
CA ASP A 108 0.55 3.61 -3.15
C ASP A 108 0.59 4.36 -1.81
N ALA A 109 1.77 4.48 -1.25
CA ALA A 109 2.02 5.25 -0.04
C ALA A 109 2.69 6.57 -0.39
N THR A 110 2.21 7.64 0.24
CA THR A 110 2.79 8.98 0.12
C THR A 110 3.19 9.49 1.49
N ASP A 111 4.37 10.07 1.61
CA ASP A 111 4.83 10.66 2.86
C ASP A 111 4.49 12.17 2.94
N LYS A 112 4.77 12.79 4.09
CA LYS A 112 4.56 14.23 4.33
C LYS A 112 5.39 15.15 3.42
N TYR A 113 6.42 14.61 2.75
CA TYR A 113 7.26 15.34 1.81
C TYR A 113 6.87 15.12 0.34
N GLY A 114 5.76 14.40 0.09
CA GLY A 114 5.26 14.11 -1.25
C GLY A 114 5.98 12.96 -1.96
N ARG A 115 6.88 12.23 -1.28
CA ARG A 115 7.53 11.06 -1.87
C ARG A 115 6.56 9.90 -1.91
N ARG A 116 6.60 9.14 -3.00
CA ARG A 116 5.69 8.03 -3.25
C ARG A 116 6.45 6.70 -3.27
N ARG A 117 5.80 5.68 -2.74
CA ARG A 117 6.22 4.28 -2.84
C ARG A 117 5.06 3.45 -3.28
N SER A 118 5.24 2.73 -4.39
CA SER A 118 4.22 1.81 -4.90
C SER A 118 4.66 0.37 -4.65
N GLN A 119 3.71 -0.46 -4.22
CA GLN A 119 3.90 -1.90 -4.08
C GLN A 119 2.76 -2.63 -4.76
N VAL A 120 3.10 -3.63 -5.57
CA VAL A 120 2.12 -4.43 -6.31
C VAL A 120 2.00 -5.80 -5.66
N VAL A 121 0.76 -6.19 -5.39
CA VAL A 121 0.38 -7.53 -4.91
C VAL A 121 -0.39 -8.22 -6.02
N GLN A 122 -0.03 -9.45 -6.31
CA GLN A 122 -0.71 -10.29 -7.29
C GLN A 122 -1.33 -11.48 -6.59
N ILE A 123 -2.63 -11.68 -6.77
CA ILE A 123 -3.39 -12.76 -6.15
C ILE A 123 -4.19 -13.46 -7.23
N VAL A 124 -4.07 -14.78 -7.29
CA VAL A 124 -4.89 -15.61 -8.18
C VAL A 124 -6.07 -16.13 -7.39
N TYR A 125 -7.27 -15.79 -7.83
CA TYR A 125 -8.51 -16.34 -7.30
C TYR A 125 -9.04 -17.42 -8.21
N THR A 126 -9.10 -18.65 -7.71
CA THR A 126 -9.68 -19.81 -8.39
C THR A 126 -10.96 -20.20 -7.66
N PRO A 127 -12.14 -19.89 -8.22
CA PRO A 127 -13.40 -20.33 -7.64
C PRO A 127 -13.44 -21.85 -7.61
N LEU A 128 -13.85 -22.42 -6.48
CA LEU A 128 -14.19 -23.84 -6.39
C LEU A 128 -15.44 -24.04 -7.23
N THR A 129 -15.29 -24.62 -8.40
CA THR A 129 -16.43 -25.08 -9.18
C THR A 129 -16.93 -26.34 -8.50
N ASP A 130 -17.98 -26.25 -7.72
CA ASP A 130 -18.74 -27.44 -7.31
C ASP A 130 -19.26 -28.10 -8.58
N SER A 131 -18.56 -29.16 -9.02
CA SER A 131 -19.05 -30.06 -10.06
C SER A 131 -20.13 -30.94 -9.47
N THR A 132 -21.22 -30.32 -9.01
CA THR A 132 -22.45 -31.06 -8.67
C THR A 132 -23.34 -31.05 -9.89
N GLY A 133 -23.22 -32.12 -10.66
CA GLY A 133 -24.30 -32.69 -11.46
C GLY A 133 -24.93 -31.79 -12.53
N SER A 134 -24.31 -31.70 -13.70
CA SER A 134 -25.11 -31.63 -14.90
C SER A 134 -25.84 -32.99 -15.11
N THR A 135 -26.96 -33.16 -14.44
CA THR A 135 -27.96 -34.15 -14.86
C THR A 135 -28.45 -33.70 -16.23
N SER A 136 -27.93 -34.35 -17.26
CA SER A 136 -28.43 -34.25 -18.59
C SER A 136 -29.88 -34.77 -18.58
N LEU A 137 -30.83 -33.83 -18.55
CA LEU A 137 -32.19 -34.17 -18.93
C LEU A 137 -32.18 -34.40 -20.43
N THR A 138 -32.06 -35.67 -20.78
CA THR A 138 -32.35 -36.20 -22.09
C THR A 138 -33.84 -35.93 -22.36
N ALA A 139 -34.11 -34.84 -23.06
CA ALA A 139 -35.44 -34.61 -23.64
C ALA A 139 -35.61 -35.58 -24.77
N SER A 140 -36.34 -36.66 -24.51
CA SER A 140 -36.88 -37.59 -25.49
C SER A 140 -37.81 -36.83 -26.42
N SER A 141 -37.37 -36.62 -27.63
CA SER A 141 -38.18 -36.15 -28.72
C SER A 141 -39.06 -37.31 -29.22
N SER A 142 -40.36 -37.19 -29.07
CA SER A 142 -41.31 -38.00 -29.83
C SER A 142 -41.97 -37.09 -30.85
N PRO A 143 -42.05 -37.53 -32.13
CA PRO A 143 -42.75 -36.80 -33.18
C PRO A 143 -44.17 -37.24 -33.20
N GLN A 144 -45.11 -36.31 -33.20
CA GLN A 144 -46.47 -36.58 -33.66
C GLN A 144 -46.87 -35.67 -34.81
N THR A 145 -46.96 -36.32 -35.96
CA THR A 145 -47.66 -35.96 -37.17
C THR A 145 -49.18 -36.06 -36.96
N THR A 146 -49.93 -35.10 -37.44
CA THR A 146 -51.23 -35.18 -38.12
C THR A 146 -51.73 -33.77 -38.37
N THR A 147 -51.74 -33.41 -39.60
CA THR A 147 -52.78 -33.40 -40.66
C THR A 147 -54.01 -32.52 -40.40
N SER A 148 -54.14 -31.70 -41.42
CA SER A 148 -55.43 -31.25 -42.07
C SER A 148 -56.15 -30.07 -41.42
N SER A 149 -56.19 -29.07 -42.18
CA SER A 149 -57.21 -28.60 -43.19
C SER A 149 -58.18 -27.61 -42.51
N SER A 150 -58.30 -26.46 -42.98
CA SER A 150 -59.22 -25.89 -43.95
C SER A 150 -59.35 -24.37 -43.72
N THR A 151 -59.09 -23.65 -44.74
CA THR A 151 -59.62 -22.35 -45.13
C THR A 151 -61.18 -22.51 -45.33
N PRO A 152 -62.03 -21.46 -45.40
CA PRO A 152 -61.79 -20.08 -45.74
C PRO A 152 -62.74 -19.01 -45.13
N ALA A 153 -62.43 -17.77 -45.49
CA ALA A 153 -63.33 -16.74 -45.98
C ALA A 153 -64.14 -15.82 -45.03
N VAL A 154 -63.91 -14.59 -45.24
CA VAL A 154 -64.66 -13.49 -45.79
C VAL A 154 -65.46 -12.57 -44.82
N ALA A 155 -65.13 -11.30 -44.99
CA ALA A 155 -65.97 -10.10 -45.03
C ALA A 155 -66.62 -9.58 -43.73
N GLN A 156 -66.32 -8.45 -43.33
CA GLN A 156 -66.72 -7.06 -43.64
C GLN A 156 -65.97 -6.09 -42.77
#